data_a790c637b4126a0e2023f63d63ae59ae
#
_entry.id   a790c637b4126a0e2023f63d63ae59ae
#
_cell.length_a   1.000
_cell.length_b   1.000
_cell.length_c   1.000
_cell.angle_alpha   90.00
_cell.angle_beta   90.00
_cell.angle_gamma   90.00
#
_symmetry.space_group_name_H-M   'P 1'
#
loop_
_entity.id
_entity.type
_entity.pdbx_description
1 polymer ?
#
loop_
_entity_poly.entity_id
_entity_poly.type
_entity_poly.pdbx_seq_one_letter_code
_entity_poly.pdbx_strand_id
1 'polypeptide(L)'
;MDRPLDERTVLQMQLSSGLLYAGRQWQRLADSRLGSYGISTACTMPLLMIGRSGGGIRQVALAQQLGMEGPSLVRLLDKLCASDLVRRESDASDRRANLLWLTEAGHALVQELEDQLIDLRQDVFGALSMDELHAVLKAWRLLAEAADRIT
;
A
#
# COMPACT_ATOMS: atom_id res chain seq x y z
N MET A 1 -2.33 25.49 -35.83
CA MET A 1 -1.43 24.58 -36.56
C MET A 1 -0.80 23.65 -35.51
N ASP A 2 -1.42 22.45 -35.37
CA ASP A 2 -0.98 21.46 -34.36
C ASP A 2 0.40 20.93 -34.78
N ARG A 3 1.41 21.30 -33.99
CA ARG A 3 2.74 20.69 -34.12
C ARG A 3 2.60 19.23 -33.69
N PRO A 4 2.94 18.24 -34.54
CA PRO A 4 2.90 16.85 -34.14
C PRO A 4 3.80 16.66 -32.92
N LEU A 5 3.24 16.01 -31.87
CA LEU A 5 3.99 15.68 -30.66
C LEU A 5 5.08 14.67 -31.02
N ASP A 6 6.28 14.87 -30.46
CA ASP A 6 7.34 13.86 -30.58
C ASP A 6 6.97 12.60 -29.77
N GLU A 7 7.59 11.48 -30.14
CA GLU A 7 7.34 10.17 -29.53
C GLU A 7 7.53 10.21 -28.00
N ARG A 8 8.56 10.90 -27.53
CA ARG A 8 8.85 11.03 -26.09
C ARG A 8 7.71 11.71 -25.34
N THR A 9 7.20 12.80 -25.89
CA THR A 9 6.06 13.52 -25.30
C THR A 9 4.81 12.63 -25.24
N VAL A 10 4.55 11.86 -26.28
CA VAL A 10 3.42 10.90 -26.31
C VAL A 10 3.57 9.85 -25.22
N LEU A 11 4.74 9.25 -25.07
CA LEU A 11 5.01 8.27 -24.03
C LEU A 11 4.87 8.86 -22.60
N GLN A 12 5.34 10.08 -22.37
CA GLN A 12 5.15 10.77 -21.09
C GLN A 12 3.67 11.04 -20.78
N MET A 13 2.89 11.42 -21.78
CA MET A 13 1.42 11.60 -21.66
C MET A 13 0.75 10.27 -21.29
N GLN A 14 1.09 9.18 -21.99
CA GLN A 14 0.54 7.86 -21.70
C GLN A 14 0.90 7.40 -20.28
N LEU A 15 2.15 7.59 -19.86
CA LEU A 15 2.60 7.24 -18.53
C LEU A 15 1.80 7.99 -17.46
N SER A 16 1.68 9.30 -17.57
CA SER A 16 0.99 10.13 -16.57
C SER A 16 -0.52 9.89 -16.54
N SER A 17 -1.18 9.77 -17.69
CA SER A 17 -2.62 9.50 -17.74
C SER A 17 -2.99 8.09 -17.29
N GLY A 18 -2.09 7.13 -17.46
CA GLY A 18 -2.31 5.74 -17.07
C GLY A 18 -2.18 5.46 -15.56
N LEU A 19 -1.51 6.34 -14.79
CA LEU A 19 -1.21 6.10 -13.37
C LEU A 19 -2.42 5.74 -12.51
N LEU A 20 -3.45 6.57 -12.55
CA LEU A 20 -4.66 6.37 -11.74
C LEU A 20 -5.45 5.14 -12.20
N TYR A 21 -5.46 4.89 -13.50
CA TYR A 21 -6.13 3.71 -14.05
C TYR A 21 -5.40 2.43 -13.63
N ALA A 22 -4.08 2.37 -13.82
CA ALA A 22 -3.25 1.24 -13.42
C ALA A 22 -3.36 0.94 -11.91
N GLY A 23 -3.35 1.99 -11.08
CA GLY A 23 -3.55 1.85 -9.64
C GLY A 23 -4.89 1.22 -9.28
N ARG A 24 -5.98 1.65 -9.93
CA ARG A 24 -7.31 1.04 -9.74
C ARG A 24 -7.37 -0.41 -10.20
N GLN A 25 -6.71 -0.76 -11.31
CA GLN A 25 -6.67 -2.15 -11.77
C GLN A 25 -5.90 -3.05 -10.80
N TRP A 26 -4.75 -2.58 -10.32
CA TRP A 26 -4.00 -3.30 -9.28
C TRP A 26 -4.86 -3.54 -8.04
N GLN A 27 -5.55 -2.50 -7.55
CA GLN A 27 -6.43 -2.63 -6.40
C GLN A 27 -7.52 -3.70 -6.63
N ARG A 28 -8.19 -3.70 -7.78
CA ARG A 28 -9.20 -4.71 -8.13
C ARG A 28 -8.64 -6.13 -8.14
N LEU A 29 -7.43 -6.33 -8.69
CA LEU A 29 -6.77 -7.63 -8.73
C LEU A 29 -6.44 -8.11 -7.32
N ALA A 30 -5.87 -7.24 -6.49
CA ALA A 30 -5.56 -7.53 -5.10
C ALA A 30 -6.82 -7.87 -4.31
N ASP A 31 -7.88 -7.08 -4.43
CA ASP A 31 -9.16 -7.30 -3.77
C ASP A 31 -9.79 -8.64 -4.16
N SER A 32 -9.76 -8.97 -5.45
CA SER A 32 -10.25 -10.25 -5.95
C SER A 32 -9.45 -11.44 -5.40
N ARG A 33 -8.13 -11.30 -5.28
CA ARG A 33 -7.26 -12.37 -4.77
C ARG A 33 -7.40 -12.54 -3.25
N LEU A 34 -7.56 -11.45 -2.52
CA LEU A 34 -7.54 -11.43 -1.05
C LEU A 34 -8.94 -11.48 -0.40
N GLY A 35 -10.02 -11.37 -1.17
CA GLY A 35 -11.39 -11.27 -0.66
C GLY A 35 -11.90 -12.48 0.13
N SER A 36 -11.24 -13.64 0.05
CA SER A 36 -11.65 -14.87 0.75
C SER A 36 -11.10 -14.99 2.18
N TYR A 37 -10.25 -14.08 2.64
CA TYR A 37 -9.55 -14.19 3.92
C TYR A 37 -10.31 -13.62 5.14
N GLY A 38 -11.59 -13.31 5.00
CA GLY A 38 -12.46 -12.96 6.13
C GLY A 38 -12.28 -11.55 6.71
N ILE A 39 -11.43 -10.73 6.11
CA ILE A 39 -11.30 -9.31 6.44
C ILE A 39 -11.79 -8.43 5.28
N SER A 40 -12.31 -7.24 5.62
CA SER A 40 -12.68 -6.30 4.56
C SER A 40 -11.44 -5.81 3.81
N THR A 41 -11.58 -5.59 2.52
CA THR A 41 -10.54 -5.03 1.66
C THR A 41 -9.89 -3.77 2.25
N ALA A 42 -10.70 -2.90 2.88
CA ALA A 42 -10.20 -1.69 3.52
C ALA A 42 -9.26 -1.97 4.71
N CYS A 43 -9.40 -3.11 5.38
CA CYS A 43 -8.54 -3.54 6.49
C CYS A 43 -7.23 -4.19 6.02
N THR A 44 -7.18 -4.68 4.79
CA THR A 44 -6.02 -5.44 4.27
C THR A 44 -4.74 -4.60 4.25
N MET A 45 -4.79 -3.41 3.68
CA MET A 45 -3.59 -2.56 3.59
C MET A 45 -3.06 -2.11 4.97
N PRO A 46 -3.89 -1.61 5.90
CA PRO A 46 -3.43 -1.34 7.26
C PRO A 46 -2.77 -2.55 7.93
N LEU A 47 -3.36 -3.73 7.83
CA LEU A 47 -2.82 -4.96 8.41
C LEU A 47 -1.45 -5.33 7.82
N LEU A 48 -1.32 -5.32 6.49
CA LEU A 48 -0.07 -5.59 5.78
C LEU A 48 1.02 -4.57 6.15
N MET A 49 0.67 -3.29 6.24
CA MET A 49 1.64 -2.24 6.58
C MET A 49 2.16 -2.36 8.01
N ILE A 50 1.32 -2.75 8.97
CA ILE A 50 1.76 -3.05 10.34
C ILE A 50 2.75 -4.24 10.31
N GLY A 51 2.45 -5.29 9.55
CA GLY A 51 3.34 -6.44 9.39
C GLY A 51 4.69 -6.06 8.79
N ARG A 52 4.68 -5.31 7.70
CA ARG A 52 5.89 -4.84 7.00
C ARG A 52 6.76 -3.90 7.82
N SER A 53 6.17 -3.16 8.76
CA SER A 53 6.91 -2.28 9.67
C SER A 53 7.72 -3.04 10.73
N GLY A 54 7.49 -4.33 10.89
CA GLY A 54 8.09 -5.13 11.96
C GLY A 54 7.41 -4.96 13.32
N GLY A 55 6.31 -4.21 13.38
CA GLY A 55 5.57 -3.89 14.60
C GLY A 55 6.03 -2.61 15.30
N GLY A 56 5.24 -2.15 16.27
CA GLY A 56 5.51 -0.92 17.01
C GLY A 56 5.38 0.36 16.19
N ILE A 57 4.68 0.30 15.05
CA ILE A 57 4.43 1.50 14.24
C ILE A 57 3.45 2.42 14.97
N ARG A 58 3.76 3.73 15.00
CA ARG A 58 2.84 4.74 15.52
C ARG A 58 1.63 4.87 14.61
N GLN A 59 0.44 4.97 15.19
CA GLN A 59 -0.81 5.10 14.42
C GLN A 59 -0.79 6.31 13.48
N VAL A 60 -0.19 7.43 13.89
CA VAL A 60 -0.02 8.64 13.05
C VAL A 60 0.89 8.34 11.84
N ALA A 61 1.99 7.62 12.05
CA ALA A 61 2.90 7.25 10.97
C ALA A 61 2.23 6.30 9.97
N LEU A 62 1.43 5.35 10.45
CA LEU A 62 0.66 4.46 9.59
C LEU A 62 -0.35 5.23 8.74
N ALA A 63 -1.08 6.21 9.34
CA ALA A 63 -2.01 7.05 8.61
C ALA A 63 -1.32 7.83 7.48
N GLN A 64 -0.16 8.41 7.75
CA GLN A 64 0.65 9.11 6.76
C GLN A 64 1.10 8.20 5.62
N GLN A 65 1.61 7.00 5.93
CA GLN A 65 2.05 6.03 4.92
C GLN A 65 0.90 5.54 4.03
N LEU A 66 -0.31 5.44 4.58
CA LEU A 66 -1.50 5.01 3.84
C LEU A 66 -2.22 6.17 3.12
N GLY A 67 -1.78 7.42 3.34
CA GLY A 67 -2.48 8.60 2.84
C GLY A 67 -3.91 8.72 3.40
N MET A 68 -4.13 8.27 4.63
CA MET A 68 -5.44 8.22 5.27
C MET A 68 -5.57 9.27 6.37
N GLU A 69 -6.78 9.81 6.54
CA GLU A 69 -7.11 10.62 7.69
C GLU A 69 -7.22 9.77 8.97
N GLY A 70 -6.79 10.33 10.10
CA GLY A 70 -6.78 9.67 11.39
C GLY A 70 -8.09 8.96 11.77
N PRO A 71 -9.26 9.62 11.72
CA PRO A 71 -10.54 9.01 12.08
C PRO A 71 -10.91 7.78 11.22
N SER A 72 -10.58 7.81 9.93
CA SER A 72 -10.80 6.69 9.01
C SER A 72 -9.94 5.49 9.39
N LEU A 73 -8.67 5.71 9.68
CA LEU A 73 -7.76 4.65 10.14
C LEU A 73 -8.20 4.07 11.48
N VAL A 74 -8.64 4.90 12.43
CA VAL A 74 -9.14 4.43 13.76
C VAL A 74 -10.22 3.39 13.60
N ARG A 75 -11.22 3.63 12.72
CA ARG A 75 -12.32 2.69 12.48
C ARG A 75 -11.84 1.34 11.92
N LEU A 76 -10.83 1.36 11.05
CA LEU A 76 -10.26 0.12 10.50
C LEU A 76 -9.45 -0.63 11.55
N LEU A 77 -8.67 0.09 12.36
CA LEU A 77 -7.92 -0.50 13.46
C LEU A 77 -8.84 -1.08 14.54
N ASP A 78 -9.98 -0.44 14.83
CA ASP A 78 -10.97 -0.98 15.77
C ASP A 78 -11.51 -2.32 15.28
N LYS A 79 -11.79 -2.46 13.97
CA LYS A 79 -12.19 -3.74 13.38
C LYS A 79 -11.09 -4.80 13.47
N LEU A 80 -9.84 -4.43 13.17
CA LEU A 80 -8.70 -5.34 13.26
C LEU A 80 -8.43 -5.79 14.70
N CYS A 81 -8.57 -4.89 15.67
CA CYS A 81 -8.47 -5.24 17.09
C CYS A 81 -9.63 -6.14 17.56
N ALA A 82 -10.86 -5.84 17.12
CA ALA A 82 -12.04 -6.67 17.43
C ALA A 82 -11.92 -8.09 16.85
N SER A 83 -11.20 -8.25 15.74
CA SER A 83 -10.90 -9.56 15.12
C SER A 83 -9.63 -10.22 15.68
N ASP A 84 -9.04 -9.67 16.73
CA ASP A 84 -7.79 -10.17 17.35
C ASP A 84 -6.61 -10.29 16.38
N LEU A 85 -6.51 -9.39 15.40
CA LEU A 85 -5.42 -9.38 14.43
C LEU A 85 -4.35 -8.33 14.77
N VAL A 86 -4.75 -7.26 15.44
CA VAL A 86 -3.90 -6.14 15.84
C VAL A 86 -4.14 -5.82 17.31
N ARG A 87 -3.09 -5.46 18.02
CA ARG A 87 -3.16 -4.90 19.39
C ARG A 87 -2.54 -3.52 19.42
N ARG A 88 -3.09 -2.67 20.27
CA ARG A 88 -2.56 -1.34 20.58
C ARG A 88 -1.82 -1.36 21.90
N GLU A 89 -0.68 -0.69 21.93
CA GLU A 89 0.07 -0.43 23.15
C GLU A 89 0.33 1.06 23.28
N SER A 90 0.33 1.58 24.50
CA SER A 90 0.77 2.96 24.72
C SER A 90 2.27 3.08 24.49
N ASP A 91 2.70 4.13 23.81
CA ASP A 91 4.13 4.43 23.68
C ASP A 91 4.69 4.86 25.05
N ALA A 92 5.77 4.21 25.50
CA ALA A 92 6.41 4.52 26.78
C ALA A 92 6.96 5.96 26.84
N SER A 93 7.31 6.53 25.68
CA SER A 93 7.84 7.89 25.56
C SER A 93 6.74 8.96 25.40
N ASP A 94 5.56 8.56 24.92
CA ASP A 94 4.41 9.46 24.72
C ASP A 94 3.11 8.70 24.94
N ARG A 95 2.55 8.84 26.14
CA ARG A 95 1.29 8.16 26.53
C ARG A 95 0.06 8.54 25.66
N ARG A 96 0.17 9.57 24.81
CA ARG A 96 -0.89 9.97 23.89
C ARG A 96 -0.76 9.22 22.55
N ALA A 97 0.37 8.58 22.28
CA ALA A 97 0.63 7.82 21.08
C ALA A 97 0.33 6.34 21.29
N ASN A 98 -0.30 5.73 20.28
CA ASN A 98 -0.50 4.28 20.22
C ASN A 98 0.49 3.66 19.26
N LEU A 99 1.12 2.60 19.72
CA LEU A 99 1.92 1.67 18.92
C LEU A 99 1.06 0.49 18.50
N LEU A 100 1.18 0.09 17.26
CA LEU A 100 0.40 -0.99 16.65
C LEU A 100 1.29 -2.21 16.44
N TRP A 101 0.79 -3.35 16.86
CA TRP A 101 1.46 -4.64 16.75
C TRP A 101 0.50 -5.68 16.18
N LEU A 102 1.02 -6.61 15.41
CA LEU A 102 0.25 -7.80 15.06
C LEU A 102 0.15 -8.73 16.27
N THR A 103 -0.98 -9.40 16.39
CA THR A 103 -1.11 -10.59 17.23
C THR A 103 -0.50 -11.81 16.53
N GLU A 104 -0.45 -12.96 17.20
CA GLU A 104 -0.06 -14.22 16.55
C GLU A 104 -0.96 -14.55 15.36
N ALA A 105 -2.29 -14.40 15.52
CA ALA A 105 -3.25 -14.56 14.45
C ALA A 105 -3.04 -13.54 13.32
N GLY A 106 -2.71 -12.29 13.67
CA GLY A 106 -2.37 -11.25 12.71
C GLY A 106 -1.13 -11.59 11.89
N HIS A 107 -0.09 -12.11 12.51
CA HIS A 107 1.13 -12.57 11.82
C HIS A 107 0.83 -13.72 10.85
N ALA A 108 0.06 -14.71 11.28
CA ALA A 108 -0.33 -15.84 10.42
C ALA A 108 -1.10 -15.36 9.19
N LEU A 109 -2.11 -14.49 9.40
CA LEU A 109 -2.90 -13.94 8.29
C LEU A 109 -2.05 -13.08 7.33
N VAL A 110 -1.18 -12.22 7.86
CA VAL A 110 -0.29 -11.39 7.02
C VAL A 110 0.60 -12.27 6.15
N GLN A 111 1.12 -13.38 6.68
CA GLN A 111 1.92 -14.30 5.89
C GLN A 111 1.14 -14.88 4.71
N GLU A 112 -0.08 -15.36 4.95
CA GLU A 112 -0.95 -15.88 3.89
C GLU A 112 -1.29 -14.81 2.83
N LEU A 113 -1.60 -13.59 3.26
CA LEU A 113 -1.89 -12.48 2.36
C LEU A 113 -0.68 -12.09 1.51
N GLU A 114 0.52 -12.06 2.11
CA GLU A 114 1.76 -11.74 1.37
C GLU A 114 2.11 -12.82 0.35
N ASP A 115 1.92 -14.10 0.68
CA ASP A 115 2.13 -15.20 -0.25
C ASP A 115 1.21 -15.07 -1.48
N GLN A 116 -0.08 -14.78 -1.27
CA GLN A 116 -1.02 -14.50 -2.36
C GLN A 116 -0.64 -13.27 -3.20
N LEU A 117 -0.11 -12.23 -2.56
CA LEU A 117 0.37 -11.04 -3.28
C LEU A 117 1.65 -11.30 -4.05
N ILE A 118 2.53 -12.19 -3.58
CA ILE A 118 3.72 -12.62 -4.32
C ILE A 118 3.29 -13.31 -5.61
N ASP A 119 2.37 -14.26 -5.52
CA ASP A 119 1.83 -14.98 -6.68
C ASP A 119 1.16 -14.02 -7.66
N LEU A 120 0.32 -13.10 -7.16
CA LEU A 120 -0.33 -12.09 -8.00
C LEU A 120 0.69 -11.19 -8.72
N ARG A 121 1.76 -10.77 -8.03
CA ARG A 121 2.84 -9.98 -8.65
C ARG A 121 3.54 -10.76 -9.75
N GLN A 122 3.78 -12.05 -9.54
CA GLN A 122 4.36 -12.91 -10.55
C GLN A 122 3.44 -13.08 -11.75
N ASP A 123 2.13 -13.27 -11.53
CA ASP A 123 1.14 -13.38 -12.60
C ASP A 123 1.07 -12.11 -13.47
N VAL A 124 1.15 -10.93 -12.83
CA VAL A 124 0.96 -9.63 -13.51
C VAL A 124 2.27 -9.10 -14.11
N PHE A 125 3.37 -9.21 -13.38
CA PHE A 125 4.64 -8.55 -13.71
C PHE A 125 5.77 -9.52 -14.07
N GLY A 126 5.52 -10.84 -14.02
CA GLY A 126 6.57 -11.84 -14.24
C GLY A 126 7.19 -11.83 -15.63
N ALA A 127 6.51 -11.22 -16.63
CA ALA A 127 7.05 -11.05 -17.98
C ALA A 127 8.03 -9.85 -18.11
N LEU A 128 8.10 -8.98 -17.09
CA LEU A 128 9.00 -7.82 -17.11
C LEU A 128 10.42 -8.26 -16.73
N SER A 129 11.39 -7.79 -17.51
CA SER A 129 12.81 -7.91 -17.16
C SER A 129 13.17 -7.05 -15.95
N MET A 130 14.31 -7.32 -15.32
CA MET A 130 14.81 -6.51 -14.21
C MET A 130 15.01 -5.05 -14.60
N ASP A 131 15.48 -4.77 -15.81
CA ASP A 131 15.68 -3.41 -16.30
C ASP A 131 14.36 -2.66 -16.46
N GLU A 132 13.32 -3.33 -16.97
CA GLU A 132 11.96 -2.77 -17.08
C GLU A 132 11.36 -2.50 -15.70
N LEU A 133 11.50 -3.41 -14.75
CA LEU A 133 11.06 -3.20 -13.36
C LEU A 133 11.77 -1.98 -12.74
N HIS A 134 13.09 -1.88 -12.90
CA HIS A 134 13.85 -0.73 -12.42
C HIS A 134 13.43 0.57 -13.09
N ALA A 135 13.12 0.55 -14.40
CA ALA A 135 12.64 1.73 -15.11
C ALA A 135 11.30 2.24 -14.58
N VAL A 136 10.36 1.33 -14.31
CA VAL A 136 9.06 1.68 -13.71
C VAL A 136 9.26 2.25 -12.30
N LEU A 137 10.06 1.60 -11.45
CA LEU A 137 10.34 2.08 -10.09
C LEU A 137 11.06 3.43 -10.08
N LYS A 138 11.91 3.70 -11.09
CA LYS A 138 12.50 5.02 -11.29
C LYS A 138 11.45 6.10 -11.56
N ALA A 139 10.44 5.78 -12.39
CA ALA A 139 9.35 6.72 -12.66
C ALA A 139 8.57 7.07 -11.39
N TRP A 140 8.30 6.09 -10.52
CA TRP A 140 7.63 6.31 -9.23
C TRP A 140 8.46 7.19 -8.28
N ARG A 141 9.78 6.99 -8.22
CA ARG A 141 10.67 7.85 -7.42
C ARG A 141 10.67 9.29 -7.91
N LEU A 142 10.79 9.51 -9.21
CA LEU A 142 10.75 10.86 -9.80
C LEU A 142 9.42 11.57 -9.51
N LEU A 143 8.31 10.83 -9.51
CA LEU A 143 7.00 11.37 -9.16
C LEU A 143 6.94 11.79 -7.68
N ALA A 144 7.43 10.94 -6.77
CA ALA A 144 7.48 11.26 -5.34
C ALA A 144 8.35 12.49 -5.05
N GLU A 145 9.56 12.54 -5.61
CA GLU A 145 10.46 13.69 -5.49
C GLU A 145 9.86 15.01 -6.03
N ALA A 146 9.03 14.91 -7.09
CA ALA A 146 8.33 16.06 -7.63
C ALA A 146 7.20 16.52 -6.71
N ALA A 147 6.47 15.58 -6.10
CA ALA A 147 5.40 15.87 -5.15
C ALA A 147 5.94 16.54 -3.87
N ASP A 148 7.07 16.07 -3.32
CA ASP A 148 7.68 16.63 -2.11
C ASP A 148 8.12 18.09 -2.29
N ARG A 149 8.37 18.55 -3.52
CA ARG A 149 8.72 19.94 -3.82
C ARG A 149 7.53 20.92 -3.81
N ILE A 150 6.32 20.39 -3.78
CA ILE A 150 5.07 21.19 -3.81
C ILE A 150 4.52 21.41 -2.39
N THR A 151 4.95 20.57 -1.44
CA THR A 151 4.54 20.60 -0.03
C THR A 151 5.43 21.53 0.77
#